data_2be1159afe59c6477ea41a66309a9155
#
_entry.id   2be1159afe59c6477ea41a66309a9155
#
_cell.length_a   1.000
_cell.length_b   1.000
_cell.length_c   1.000
_cell.angle_alpha   90.00
_cell.angle_beta   90.00
_cell.angle_gamma   90.00
#
_symmetry.space_group_name_H-M   'P 1'
#
loop_
_entity.id
_entity.type
_entity.pdbx_description
1 polymer ?
#
loop_
_entity_poly.entity_id
_entity_poly.type
_entity_poly.pdbx_seq_one_letter_code
_entity_poly.pdbx_strand_id
1 'polypeptide(L)'
;AFLSLQDPRERPDENREEADRIHNRYADETSDFLTALNIWDRVFQADGDPSNNALRRICKTEYFSWLRMRQWKDLVSQLRQMCKELKFKVGDPLPASRPGLEIRQLPLNQQAAHSLCCAWDADGIHKSMLAGLLSMMGMQVVREPKASDFAGLTGSARARAMKRAQKQSKNDYQGARGTRFALFPASAVAKKTPSWVMSTELVETSRLWARYSAAIDPAWAEPLAGQLTRTTYAEPHWSGSRGSAVATAKVLLYGLPIISDRTVQWGRINPMEARDFLIRQGLVEGDVQQRFSYDDFLARNRDILDEAAEDASRTRQVSQSVSDEDLYDFYQS
;
A
#
# COMPACT_ATOMS: atom_id res chain seq x y z
N ALA A 1 15.03 0.00 17.59
CA ALA A 1 16.18 -0.80 18.05
C ALA A 1 16.69 -1.77 16.97
N PHE A 2 15.87 -2.73 16.53
CA PHE A 2 16.31 -3.74 15.54
C PHE A 2 16.91 -3.12 14.27
N LEU A 3 16.28 -2.10 13.72
CA LEU A 3 16.71 -1.45 12.47
C LEU A 3 18.03 -0.69 12.55
N SER A 4 18.51 -0.39 13.76
CA SER A 4 19.80 0.27 14.00
C SER A 4 20.94 -0.72 14.22
N LEU A 5 20.67 -2.02 14.14
CA LEU A 5 21.62 -3.08 14.42
C LEU A 5 21.83 -3.98 13.20
N GLN A 6 22.92 -4.73 13.21
CA GLN A 6 23.09 -5.82 12.25
C GLN A 6 22.09 -6.94 12.56
N ASP A 7 21.59 -7.60 11.52
CA ASP A 7 20.71 -8.76 11.63
C ASP A 7 21.35 -9.83 12.56
N PRO A 8 20.65 -10.25 13.62
CA PRO A 8 21.17 -11.23 14.55
C PRO A 8 21.21 -12.66 13.99
N ARG A 9 20.55 -12.93 12.89
CA ARG A 9 20.52 -14.26 12.27
C ARG A 9 21.88 -14.60 11.66
N GLU A 10 22.43 -15.74 12.05
CA GLU A 10 23.69 -16.27 11.52
C GLU A 10 23.40 -17.45 10.59
N ARG A 11 24.21 -17.59 9.55
CA ARG A 11 24.09 -18.65 8.55
C ARG A 11 25.47 -19.29 8.33
N PRO A 12 25.95 -20.10 9.29
CA PRO A 12 27.22 -20.79 9.14
C PRO A 12 27.21 -21.68 7.88
N ASP A 13 28.32 -21.70 7.14
CA ASP A 13 28.36 -22.42 5.86
C ASP A 13 28.09 -23.93 6.03
N GLU A 14 28.55 -24.50 7.13
CA GLU A 14 28.33 -25.93 7.44
C GLU A 14 26.85 -26.29 7.77
N ASN A 15 26.09 -25.33 8.32
CA ASN A 15 24.72 -25.57 8.79
C ASN A 15 23.69 -24.62 8.15
N ARG A 16 23.97 -24.12 6.95
CA ARG A 16 23.20 -23.08 6.30
C ARG A 16 21.74 -23.45 6.09
N GLU A 17 21.48 -24.68 5.64
CA GLU A 17 20.10 -25.15 5.38
C GLU A 17 19.30 -25.29 6.67
N GLU A 18 19.94 -25.75 7.74
CA GLU A 18 19.29 -25.88 9.03
C GLU A 18 19.00 -24.51 9.66
N ALA A 19 19.96 -23.59 9.61
CA ALA A 19 19.75 -22.22 10.05
C ALA A 19 18.58 -21.56 9.30
N ASP A 20 18.53 -21.70 7.97
CA ASP A 20 17.44 -21.18 7.16
C ASP A 20 16.10 -21.80 7.55
N ARG A 21 16.04 -23.11 7.80
CA ARG A 21 14.84 -23.80 8.24
C ARG A 21 14.34 -23.28 9.59
N ILE A 22 15.25 -23.05 10.54
CA ILE A 22 14.91 -22.52 11.86
C ILE A 22 14.44 -21.07 11.76
N HIS A 23 15.13 -20.23 11.01
CA HIS A 23 14.76 -18.82 10.84
C HIS A 23 13.42 -18.66 10.09
N ASN A 24 13.12 -19.54 9.14
CA ASN A 24 11.84 -19.51 8.42
C ASN A 24 10.62 -19.72 9.33
N ARG A 25 10.77 -20.27 10.52
CA ARG A 25 9.66 -20.43 11.49
C ARG A 25 9.15 -19.08 12.01
N TYR A 26 10.02 -18.07 12.02
CA TYR A 26 9.72 -16.71 12.48
C TYR A 26 9.29 -15.80 11.33
N ALA A 27 9.49 -16.25 10.10
CA ALA A 27 9.29 -15.41 8.92
C ALA A 27 7.80 -15.10 8.70
N ASP A 28 7.46 -13.84 8.81
CA ASP A 28 6.19 -13.31 8.32
C ASP A 28 6.34 -12.96 6.84
N GLU A 29 5.49 -13.55 5.99
CA GLU A 29 5.61 -13.41 4.53
C GLU A 29 5.24 -12.01 4.01
N THR A 30 4.67 -11.17 4.85
CA THR A 30 4.23 -9.81 4.50
C THR A 30 5.14 -8.74 5.08
N SER A 31 5.99 -9.09 6.09
CA SER A 31 6.75 -8.10 6.84
C SER A 31 8.01 -8.63 7.50
N ASP A 32 9.15 -8.05 7.14
CA ASP A 32 10.40 -8.29 7.87
C ASP A 32 10.37 -7.69 9.29
N PHE A 33 9.52 -6.67 9.53
CA PHE A 33 9.34 -6.08 10.86
C PHE A 33 8.62 -7.02 11.81
N LEU A 34 7.56 -7.68 11.31
CA LEU A 34 6.86 -8.71 12.09
C LEU A 34 7.74 -9.93 12.31
N THR A 35 8.57 -10.30 11.34
CA THR A 35 9.60 -11.34 11.50
C THR A 35 10.53 -11.00 12.67
N ALA A 36 11.01 -9.76 12.77
CA ALA A 36 11.83 -9.32 13.89
C ALA A 36 11.07 -9.37 15.23
N LEU A 37 9.79 -8.97 15.25
CA LEU A 37 8.96 -9.07 16.46
C LEU A 37 8.72 -10.52 16.88
N ASN A 38 8.54 -11.46 15.96
CA ASN A 38 8.43 -12.88 16.26
C ASN A 38 9.70 -13.42 16.93
N ILE A 39 10.89 -13.02 16.43
CA ILE A 39 12.17 -13.38 17.05
C ILE A 39 12.28 -12.76 18.45
N TRP A 40 11.92 -11.48 18.60
CA TRP A 40 11.95 -10.80 19.88
C TRP A 40 11.03 -11.46 20.92
N ASP A 41 9.77 -11.74 20.54
CA ASP A 41 8.82 -12.42 21.40
C ASP A 41 9.35 -13.78 21.86
N ARG A 42 9.88 -14.56 20.94
CA ARG A 42 10.44 -15.88 21.25
C ARG A 42 11.58 -15.82 22.25
N VAL A 43 12.48 -14.84 22.11
CA VAL A 43 13.71 -14.81 22.89
C VAL A 43 13.54 -14.09 24.23
N PHE A 44 12.74 -13.02 24.29
CA PHE A 44 12.71 -12.11 25.44
C PHE A 44 11.34 -11.96 26.11
N GLN A 45 10.25 -12.42 25.51
CA GLN A 45 8.91 -12.20 26.07
C GLN A 45 8.13 -13.48 26.36
N ALA A 46 8.26 -14.51 25.55
CA ALA A 46 7.43 -15.70 25.64
C ALA A 46 7.58 -16.45 26.97
N ASP A 47 8.81 -16.61 27.40
CA ASP A 47 9.18 -17.35 28.62
C ASP A 47 9.82 -16.45 29.69
N GLY A 48 9.64 -15.11 29.53
CA GLY A 48 10.28 -14.09 30.34
C GLY A 48 11.71 -13.78 29.90
N ASP A 49 12.35 -12.84 30.61
CA ASP A 49 13.69 -12.38 30.27
C ASP A 49 14.76 -13.45 30.60
N PRO A 50 15.48 -13.98 29.58
CA PRO A 50 16.39 -15.08 29.81
C PRO A 50 17.65 -14.64 30.56
N SER A 51 18.18 -15.50 31.41
CA SER A 51 19.54 -15.32 31.97
C SER A 51 20.58 -15.34 30.84
N ASN A 52 21.76 -14.77 31.07
CA ASN A 52 22.85 -14.76 30.07
C ASN A 52 23.19 -16.17 29.55
N ASN A 53 23.17 -17.19 30.42
CA ASN A 53 23.45 -18.58 30.02
C ASN A 53 22.30 -19.17 29.19
N ALA A 54 21.04 -18.85 29.53
CA ALA A 54 19.87 -19.25 28.76
C ALA A 54 19.89 -18.58 27.38
N LEU A 55 20.19 -17.28 27.31
CA LEU A 55 20.31 -16.55 26.04
C LEU A 55 21.40 -17.14 25.15
N ARG A 56 22.60 -17.48 25.70
CA ARG A 56 23.65 -18.11 24.93
C ARG A 56 23.21 -19.45 24.36
N ARG A 57 22.50 -20.25 25.14
CA ARG A 57 21.97 -21.56 24.71
C ARG A 57 20.96 -21.39 23.58
N ILE A 58 19.99 -20.48 23.72
CA ILE A 58 19.02 -20.17 22.66
C ILE A 58 19.74 -19.73 21.39
N CYS A 59 20.65 -18.78 21.49
CA CYS A 59 21.39 -18.27 20.33
C CYS A 59 22.17 -19.38 19.60
N LYS A 60 22.85 -20.26 20.35
CA LYS A 60 23.57 -21.39 19.75
C LYS A 60 22.63 -22.37 19.04
N THR A 61 21.48 -22.66 19.64
CA THR A 61 20.53 -23.66 19.10
C THR A 61 19.75 -23.12 17.90
N GLU A 62 19.48 -21.82 17.89
CA GLU A 62 18.64 -21.18 16.86
C GLU A 62 19.46 -20.33 15.87
N TYR A 63 20.76 -20.44 15.87
CA TYR A 63 21.71 -19.74 14.98
C TYR A 63 21.52 -18.22 15.02
N PHE A 64 21.46 -17.65 16.24
CA PHE A 64 21.51 -16.20 16.45
C PHE A 64 22.87 -15.77 17.00
N SER A 65 23.35 -14.60 16.61
CA SER A 65 24.51 -13.98 17.22
C SER A 65 24.18 -13.52 18.63
N TRP A 66 24.81 -14.14 19.62
CA TRP A 66 24.61 -13.75 21.03
C TRP A 66 24.94 -12.27 21.28
N LEU A 67 26.03 -11.78 20.66
CA LEU A 67 26.45 -10.39 20.80
C LEU A 67 25.39 -9.43 20.27
N ARG A 68 24.86 -9.68 19.07
CA ARG A 68 23.84 -8.84 18.44
C ARG A 68 22.51 -8.90 19.19
N MET A 69 22.11 -10.07 19.68
CA MET A 69 20.91 -10.22 20.50
C MET A 69 21.02 -9.43 21.81
N ARG A 70 22.20 -9.46 22.46
CA ARG A 70 22.46 -8.65 23.64
C ARG A 70 22.42 -7.15 23.33
N GLN A 71 23.07 -6.71 22.27
CA GLN A 71 23.03 -5.31 21.82
C GLN A 71 21.59 -4.86 21.54
N TRP A 72 20.78 -5.73 20.95
CA TRP A 72 19.37 -5.43 20.71
C TRP A 72 18.60 -5.22 22.01
N LYS A 73 18.78 -6.10 22.99
CA LYS A 73 18.17 -5.97 24.32
C LYS A 73 18.59 -4.67 25.00
N ASP A 74 19.89 -4.39 25.01
CA ASP A 74 20.45 -3.20 25.65
C ASP A 74 19.88 -1.92 25.00
N LEU A 75 19.81 -1.87 23.67
CA LEU A 75 19.25 -0.72 22.94
C LEU A 75 17.74 -0.55 23.19
N VAL A 76 16.97 -1.62 23.28
CA VAL A 76 15.53 -1.54 23.63
C VAL A 76 15.39 -0.94 25.04
N SER A 77 16.23 -1.36 25.98
CA SER A 77 16.21 -0.84 27.35
C SER A 77 16.57 0.65 27.40
N GLN A 78 17.57 1.08 26.64
CA GLN A 78 17.92 2.50 26.52
C GLN A 78 16.79 3.34 25.91
N LEU A 79 16.19 2.86 24.82
CA LEU A 79 15.07 3.56 24.18
C LEU A 79 13.85 3.66 25.12
N ARG A 80 13.54 2.62 25.89
CA ARG A 80 12.48 2.65 26.90
C ARG A 80 12.76 3.67 27.98
N GLN A 81 14.01 3.77 28.43
CA GLN A 81 14.42 4.77 29.41
C GLN A 81 14.24 6.20 28.87
N MET A 82 14.71 6.47 27.64
CA MET A 82 14.51 7.75 26.97
C MET A 82 13.02 8.12 26.82
N CYS A 83 12.19 7.16 26.40
CA CYS A 83 10.73 7.38 26.30
C CYS A 83 10.13 7.73 27.65
N LYS A 84 10.57 7.10 28.74
CA LYS A 84 10.12 7.38 30.10
C LYS A 84 10.51 8.81 30.52
N GLU A 85 11.72 9.23 30.24
CA GLU A 85 12.22 10.59 30.52
C GLU A 85 11.43 11.64 29.74
N LEU A 86 11.09 11.35 28.49
CA LEU A 86 10.24 12.18 27.63
C LEU A 86 8.74 12.09 27.94
N LYS A 87 8.37 11.31 28.97
CA LYS A 87 6.97 11.08 29.38
C LYS A 87 6.07 10.48 28.29
N PHE A 88 6.65 9.75 27.35
CA PHE A 88 5.86 8.98 26.40
C PHE A 88 5.23 7.77 27.09
N LYS A 89 3.97 7.52 26.79
CA LYS A 89 3.30 6.29 27.22
C LYS A 89 3.79 5.15 26.33
N VAL A 90 4.69 4.34 26.86
CA VAL A 90 5.19 3.13 26.18
C VAL A 90 4.54 1.92 26.84
N GLY A 91 3.70 1.22 26.09
CA GLY A 91 3.23 -0.10 26.46
C GLY A 91 4.18 -1.17 25.93
N ASP A 92 4.10 -2.38 26.49
CA ASP A 92 4.72 -3.54 25.86
C ASP A 92 3.84 -3.97 24.67
N PRO A 93 4.39 -4.11 23.45
CA PRO A 93 3.65 -4.67 22.36
C PRO A 93 3.36 -6.13 22.70
N LEU A 94 2.10 -6.45 22.90
CA LEU A 94 1.66 -7.82 23.13
C LEU A 94 1.00 -8.33 21.84
N PRO A 95 1.38 -9.52 21.35
CA PRO A 95 0.66 -10.13 20.25
C PRO A 95 -0.76 -10.51 20.70
N ALA A 96 -1.74 -10.40 19.79
CA ALA A 96 -3.10 -10.83 20.03
C ALA A 96 -3.18 -12.34 20.33
N SER A 97 -2.31 -13.13 19.68
CA SER A 97 -2.12 -14.55 20.00
C SER A 97 -0.67 -14.98 19.75
N ARG A 98 -0.21 -15.99 20.49
CA ARG A 98 1.09 -16.61 20.36
C ARG A 98 0.93 -18.06 19.92
N PRO A 99 1.91 -18.62 19.21
CA PRO A 99 1.97 -20.06 18.98
C PRO A 99 1.91 -20.79 20.32
N GLY A 100 1.17 -21.90 20.38
CA GLY A 100 0.98 -22.67 21.60
C GLY A 100 2.30 -23.05 22.28
N LEU A 101 2.31 -23.05 23.62
CA LEU A 101 3.49 -23.47 24.41
C LEU A 101 3.95 -24.89 24.04
N GLU A 102 3.02 -25.76 23.68
CA GLU A 102 3.29 -27.15 23.26
C GLU A 102 4.23 -27.21 22.03
N ILE A 103 4.01 -26.31 21.03
CA ILE A 103 4.90 -26.24 19.85
C ILE A 103 6.31 -25.79 20.28
N ARG A 104 6.42 -24.88 21.23
CA ARG A 104 7.70 -24.34 21.71
C ARG A 104 8.48 -25.36 22.55
N GLN A 105 7.81 -26.30 23.18
CA GLN A 105 8.42 -27.37 24.00
C GLN A 105 8.89 -28.55 23.15
N LEU A 106 8.44 -28.66 21.90
CA LEU A 106 8.91 -29.72 21.02
C LEU A 106 10.40 -29.58 20.69
N PRO A 107 11.11 -30.69 20.43
CA PRO A 107 12.45 -30.65 19.87
C PRO A 107 12.48 -29.84 18.57
N LEU A 108 13.58 -29.15 18.30
CA LEU A 108 13.74 -28.25 17.14
C LEU A 108 13.39 -28.91 15.80
N ASN A 109 13.78 -30.17 15.63
CA ASN A 109 13.47 -30.97 14.45
C ASN A 109 11.96 -31.18 14.26
N GLN A 110 11.20 -31.28 15.33
CA GLN A 110 9.74 -31.40 15.29
C GLN A 110 9.06 -30.03 15.18
N GLN A 111 9.61 -28.97 15.78
CA GLN A 111 9.14 -27.61 15.61
C GLN A 111 9.32 -27.08 14.18
N ALA A 112 10.24 -27.65 13.41
CA ALA A 112 10.57 -27.19 12.07
C ALA A 112 9.39 -27.13 11.08
N ALA A 113 8.35 -27.94 11.33
CA ALA A 113 7.13 -27.95 10.53
C ALA A 113 6.10 -26.89 10.97
N HIS A 114 6.30 -26.21 12.12
CA HIS A 114 5.35 -25.28 12.70
C HIS A 114 5.87 -23.85 12.66
N SER A 115 5.03 -22.92 12.22
CA SER A 115 5.32 -21.49 12.31
C SER A 115 5.27 -21.02 13.76
N LEU A 116 6.22 -20.16 14.13
CA LEU A 116 6.26 -19.48 15.43
C LEU A 116 5.87 -18.00 15.31
N CYS A 117 5.19 -17.62 14.22
CA CYS A 117 4.66 -16.28 14.03
C CYS A 117 3.53 -16.01 15.03
N CYS A 118 3.59 -14.81 15.64
CA CYS A 118 2.52 -14.29 16.46
C CYS A 118 1.49 -13.55 15.60
N ALA A 119 0.26 -13.42 16.10
CA ALA A 119 -0.73 -12.53 15.51
C ALA A 119 -0.52 -11.11 16.08
N TRP A 120 0.09 -10.26 15.27
CA TRP A 120 0.33 -8.85 15.59
C TRP A 120 -0.75 -7.95 14.98
N ASP A 121 -0.95 -6.75 15.54
CA ASP A 121 -1.63 -5.65 14.82
C ASP A 121 -0.69 -5.11 13.74
N ALA A 122 -0.65 -5.82 12.61
CA ALA A 122 0.24 -5.51 11.50
C ALA A 122 -0.03 -4.11 10.93
N ASP A 123 -1.29 -3.74 10.75
CA ASP A 123 -1.69 -2.44 10.19
C ASP A 123 -1.28 -1.28 11.09
N GLY A 124 -1.52 -1.38 12.40
CA GLY A 124 -1.13 -0.36 13.36
C GLY A 124 0.38 -0.17 13.41
N ILE A 125 1.14 -1.28 13.42
CA ILE A 125 2.62 -1.27 13.40
C ILE A 125 3.12 -0.63 12.11
N HIS A 126 2.62 -1.07 10.95
CA HIS A 126 3.09 -0.57 9.66
C HIS A 126 2.73 0.90 9.42
N LYS A 127 1.52 1.34 9.78
CA LYS A 127 1.11 2.77 9.72
C LYS A 127 2.00 3.65 10.59
N SER A 128 2.31 3.20 11.82
CA SER A 128 3.20 3.93 12.72
C SER A 128 4.61 4.07 12.16
N MET A 129 5.14 3.02 11.53
CA MET A 129 6.45 3.06 10.87
C MET A 129 6.44 3.90 9.60
N LEU A 130 5.37 3.80 8.80
CA LEU A 130 5.21 4.54 7.56
C LEU A 130 5.26 6.05 7.76
N ALA A 131 4.79 6.56 8.90
CA ALA A 131 4.89 7.98 9.25
C ALA A 131 6.32 8.53 9.18
N GLY A 132 7.33 7.70 9.48
CA GLY A 132 8.76 8.04 9.36
C GLY A 132 9.42 7.57 8.06
N LEU A 133 8.73 6.80 7.22
CA LEU A 133 9.29 6.12 6.05
C LEU A 133 8.59 6.48 4.73
N LEU A 134 7.87 7.60 4.67
CA LEU A 134 7.11 8.02 3.48
C LEU A 134 7.96 8.12 2.20
N SER A 135 9.23 8.51 2.31
CA SER A 135 10.16 8.55 1.19
C SER A 135 10.74 7.19 0.80
N MET A 136 10.50 6.18 1.59
CA MET A 136 11.03 4.82 1.42
C MET A 136 9.96 3.84 0.92
N MET A 137 8.86 4.36 0.40
CA MET A 137 7.82 3.58 -0.28
C MET A 137 8.26 3.17 -1.68
N GLY A 138 7.73 2.05 -2.15
CA GLY A 138 7.91 1.59 -3.51
C GLY A 138 6.67 0.93 -4.08
N MET A 139 6.40 1.23 -5.34
CA MET A 139 5.36 0.60 -6.14
C MET A 139 6.00 -0.43 -7.07
N GLN A 140 5.45 -1.63 -7.11
CA GLN A 140 5.90 -2.69 -8.02
C GLN A 140 5.76 -2.24 -9.48
N VAL A 141 6.82 -2.43 -10.27
CA VAL A 141 6.82 -2.17 -11.71
C VAL A 141 6.91 -3.50 -12.42
N VAL A 142 5.76 -4.02 -12.86
CA VAL A 142 5.73 -5.23 -13.68
C VAL A 142 6.16 -4.86 -15.11
N ARG A 143 7.41 -5.19 -15.44
CA ARG A 143 7.92 -5.03 -16.80
C ARG A 143 7.84 -6.37 -17.52
N GLU A 144 7.02 -6.46 -18.54
CA GLU A 144 7.04 -7.64 -19.41
C GLU A 144 8.34 -7.65 -20.22
N PRO A 145 9.16 -8.72 -20.11
CA PRO A 145 10.36 -8.84 -20.92
C PRO A 145 9.99 -8.93 -22.39
N LYS A 146 10.57 -8.07 -23.21
CA LYS A 146 10.31 -8.08 -24.66
C LYS A 146 11.04 -9.24 -25.32
N ALA A 147 10.44 -9.80 -26.36
CA ALA A 147 11.05 -10.89 -27.13
C ALA A 147 12.40 -10.50 -27.75
N SER A 148 12.61 -9.21 -28.06
CA SER A 148 13.87 -8.63 -28.50
C SER A 148 15.01 -8.74 -27.50
N ASP A 149 14.71 -8.76 -26.19
CA ASP A 149 15.72 -8.82 -25.12
C ASP A 149 16.45 -10.18 -25.12
N PHE A 150 15.95 -11.16 -25.89
CA PHE A 150 16.45 -12.52 -25.98
C PHE A 150 16.81 -12.91 -27.40
N ALA A 151 17.13 -11.97 -28.31
CA ALA A 151 17.40 -12.14 -29.73
C ALA A 151 18.64 -12.96 -29.94
N GLY A 152 19.35 -13.59 -29.32
CA GLY A 152 20.48 -14.50 -29.53
C GLY A 152 20.30 -15.87 -28.89
N LEU A 153 19.17 -16.09 -28.19
CA LEU A 153 18.92 -17.34 -27.48
C LEU A 153 17.84 -18.17 -28.19
N THR A 154 18.04 -19.47 -28.31
CA THR A 154 17.09 -20.39 -28.95
C THR A 154 16.65 -21.50 -27.99
N GLY A 155 15.47 -22.09 -28.25
CA GLY A 155 14.97 -23.26 -27.55
C GLY A 155 14.85 -23.11 -26.05
N SER A 156 15.33 -24.10 -25.30
CA SER A 156 15.24 -24.18 -23.85
C SER A 156 16.03 -23.07 -23.11
N ALA A 157 17.11 -22.57 -23.72
CA ALA A 157 17.91 -21.48 -23.19
C ALA A 157 17.11 -20.16 -23.16
N ARG A 158 16.39 -19.87 -24.26
CA ARG A 158 15.48 -18.72 -24.36
C ARG A 158 14.34 -18.80 -23.34
N ALA A 159 13.70 -19.96 -23.21
CA ALA A 159 12.62 -20.18 -22.26
C ALA A 159 13.09 -19.98 -20.80
N ARG A 160 14.28 -20.48 -20.43
CA ARG A 160 14.88 -20.27 -19.10
C ARG A 160 15.23 -18.82 -18.85
N ALA A 161 15.81 -18.12 -19.83
CA ALA A 161 16.17 -16.71 -19.71
C ALA A 161 14.91 -15.83 -19.57
N MET A 162 13.86 -16.11 -20.34
CA MET A 162 12.59 -15.41 -20.27
C MET A 162 11.90 -15.62 -18.91
N LYS A 163 11.88 -16.86 -18.39
CA LYS A 163 11.34 -17.16 -17.05
C LYS A 163 12.13 -16.48 -15.93
N ARG A 164 13.46 -16.40 -16.07
CA ARG A 164 14.33 -15.66 -15.13
C ARG A 164 14.05 -14.16 -15.17
N ALA A 165 13.98 -13.57 -16.36
CA ALA A 165 13.70 -12.15 -16.53
C ALA A 165 12.31 -11.79 -16.00
N GLN A 166 11.30 -12.62 -16.25
CA GLN A 166 9.96 -12.45 -15.72
C GLN A 166 9.91 -12.55 -14.19
N LYS A 167 10.69 -13.46 -13.58
CA LYS A 167 10.84 -13.55 -12.14
C LYS A 167 11.57 -12.34 -11.54
N GLN A 168 12.59 -11.85 -12.25
CA GLN A 168 13.34 -10.65 -11.82
C GLN A 168 12.50 -9.38 -11.96
N SER A 169 11.70 -9.23 -13.04
CA SER A 169 10.87 -8.06 -13.23
C SER A 169 9.76 -7.94 -12.19
N LYS A 170 9.28 -9.06 -11.64
CA LYS A 170 8.33 -9.04 -10.52
C LYS A 170 8.89 -8.44 -9.24
N ASN A 171 10.22 -8.45 -9.07
CA ASN A 171 10.91 -7.89 -7.91
C ASN A 171 11.51 -6.50 -8.21
N ASP A 172 10.97 -5.78 -9.18
CA ASP A 172 11.38 -4.42 -9.49
C ASP A 172 10.35 -3.42 -8.96
N TYR A 173 10.84 -2.42 -8.23
CA TYR A 173 10.03 -1.38 -7.61
C TYR A 173 10.50 0.00 -8.04
N GLN A 174 9.55 0.89 -8.21
CA GLN A 174 9.79 2.31 -8.35
C GLN A 174 9.51 2.98 -7.01
N GLY A 175 10.52 3.62 -6.47
CA GLY A 175 10.45 4.41 -5.24
C GLY A 175 10.27 5.90 -5.51
N ALA A 176 10.40 6.66 -4.44
CA ALA A 176 10.34 8.11 -4.46
C ALA A 176 11.30 8.70 -5.51
N ARG A 177 10.84 9.75 -6.21
CA ARG A 177 11.61 10.51 -7.22
C ARG A 177 12.14 9.65 -8.37
N GLY A 178 11.46 8.54 -8.69
CA GLY A 178 11.84 7.65 -9.79
C GLY A 178 12.97 6.68 -9.48
N THR A 179 13.44 6.60 -8.24
CA THR A 179 14.45 5.63 -7.81
C THR A 179 13.96 4.21 -8.08
N ARG A 180 14.81 3.35 -8.64
CA ARG A 180 14.49 1.94 -8.89
C ARG A 180 15.28 1.05 -7.96
N PHE A 181 14.59 0.11 -7.33
CA PHE A 181 15.20 -0.85 -6.42
C PHE A 181 14.52 -2.22 -6.50
N ALA A 182 15.11 -3.21 -5.86
CA ALA A 182 14.51 -4.53 -5.67
C ALA A 182 14.51 -4.92 -4.19
N LEU A 183 13.59 -5.78 -3.80
CA LEU A 183 13.60 -6.37 -2.46
C LEU A 183 14.78 -7.31 -2.32
N PHE A 184 15.47 -7.21 -1.18
CA PHE A 184 16.61 -8.08 -0.88
C PHE A 184 16.17 -9.55 -0.87
N PRO A 185 16.91 -10.47 -1.49
CA PRO A 185 16.48 -11.87 -1.64
C PRO A 185 16.23 -12.63 -0.32
N ALA A 186 16.85 -12.20 0.78
CA ALA A 186 16.64 -12.79 2.10
C ALA A 186 15.43 -12.19 2.85
N SER A 187 14.79 -11.14 2.30
CA SER A 187 13.54 -10.62 2.84
C SER A 187 12.42 -11.65 2.66
N ALA A 188 11.62 -11.85 3.69
CA ALA A 188 10.46 -12.73 3.62
C ALA A 188 9.43 -12.23 2.58
N VAL A 189 9.33 -10.91 2.42
CA VAL A 189 8.42 -10.23 1.48
C VAL A 189 8.79 -10.46 0.02
N ALA A 190 10.08 -10.74 -0.27
CA ALA A 190 10.57 -10.92 -1.65
C ALA A 190 9.96 -12.15 -2.37
N LYS A 191 9.40 -13.10 -1.63
CA LYS A 191 8.72 -14.27 -2.20
C LYS A 191 7.34 -13.93 -2.78
N LYS A 192 6.61 -13.01 -2.12
CA LYS A 192 5.24 -12.59 -2.51
C LYS A 192 5.23 -11.41 -3.47
N THR A 193 6.28 -10.61 -3.48
CA THR A 193 6.42 -9.41 -4.34
C THR A 193 5.13 -8.56 -4.35
N PRO A 194 4.71 -7.98 -3.21
CA PRO A 194 3.46 -7.22 -3.12
C PRO A 194 3.51 -5.96 -4.00
N SER A 195 2.35 -5.46 -4.39
CA SER A 195 2.21 -4.27 -5.26
C SER A 195 2.84 -3.02 -4.65
N TRP A 196 2.79 -2.88 -3.33
CA TRP A 196 3.35 -1.76 -2.59
C TRP A 196 4.13 -2.22 -1.38
N VAL A 197 5.27 -1.58 -1.17
CA VAL A 197 6.16 -1.86 -0.05
C VAL A 197 6.63 -0.57 0.61
N MET A 198 6.98 -0.66 1.89
CA MET A 198 7.88 0.29 2.55
C MET A 198 9.14 -0.44 2.98
N SER A 199 10.26 0.25 3.00
CA SER A 199 11.56 -0.31 3.38
C SER A 199 12.28 0.65 4.31
N THR A 200 13.24 0.16 5.10
CA THR A 200 13.98 1.05 6.01
C THR A 200 15.24 1.62 5.40
N GLU A 201 15.87 0.88 4.50
CA GLU A 201 17.11 1.31 3.87
C GLU A 201 17.21 0.78 2.44
N LEU A 202 17.91 1.54 1.62
CA LEU A 202 18.31 1.15 0.28
C LEU A 202 19.83 1.04 0.25
N VAL A 203 20.34 -0.16 -0.07
CA VAL A 203 21.79 -0.46 -0.09
C VAL A 203 22.20 -0.74 -1.53
N GLU A 204 23.16 0.01 -2.01
CA GLU A 204 23.74 -0.16 -3.35
C GLU A 204 24.88 -1.18 -3.31
N THR A 205 24.76 -2.19 -4.19
CA THR A 205 25.83 -3.15 -4.47
C THR A 205 25.90 -3.36 -5.98
N SER A 206 25.58 -4.55 -6.51
CA SER A 206 25.38 -4.77 -7.95
C SER A 206 24.11 -4.10 -8.50
N ARG A 207 23.17 -3.82 -7.62
CA ARG A 207 21.95 -3.03 -7.83
C ARG A 207 21.49 -2.45 -6.49
N LEU A 208 20.50 -1.57 -6.52
CA LEU A 208 19.92 -1.00 -5.31
C LEU A 208 18.93 -2.01 -4.68
N TRP A 209 19.21 -2.42 -3.44
CA TRP A 209 18.42 -3.38 -2.68
C TRP A 209 17.69 -2.72 -1.52
N ALA A 210 16.41 -2.98 -1.41
CA ALA A 210 15.63 -2.61 -0.24
C ALA A 210 15.75 -3.69 0.85
N ARG A 211 16.15 -3.29 2.03
CA ARG A 211 16.28 -4.16 3.21
C ARG A 211 15.22 -3.82 4.23
N TYR A 212 14.79 -4.84 4.96
CA TYR A 212 13.72 -4.75 5.96
C TYR A 212 12.48 -4.07 5.39
N SER A 213 11.73 -4.84 4.65
CA SER A 213 10.57 -4.38 3.91
C SER A 213 9.28 -4.94 4.49
N ALA A 214 8.17 -4.24 4.25
CA ALA A 214 6.83 -4.73 4.52
C ALA A 214 5.88 -4.35 3.38
N ALA A 215 4.88 -5.19 3.15
CA ALA A 215 3.75 -4.87 2.31
C ALA A 215 2.89 -3.78 2.98
N ILE A 216 2.42 -2.82 2.20
CA ILE A 216 1.59 -1.71 2.69
C ILE A 216 0.42 -1.44 1.76
N ASP A 217 -0.61 -0.79 2.29
CA ASP A 217 -1.61 -0.11 1.50
C ASP A 217 -1.14 1.34 1.24
N PRO A 218 -0.97 1.76 -0.03
CA PRO A 218 -0.52 3.11 -0.35
C PRO A 218 -1.46 4.20 0.16
N ALA A 219 -2.74 3.91 0.34
CA ALA A 219 -3.72 4.86 0.87
C ALA A 219 -3.40 5.31 2.30
N TRP A 220 -2.68 4.51 3.08
CA TRP A 220 -2.24 4.91 4.43
C TRP A 220 -1.28 6.12 4.42
N ALA A 221 -0.59 6.33 3.30
CA ALA A 221 0.37 7.42 3.20
C ALA A 221 -0.30 8.80 3.09
N GLU A 222 -1.51 8.89 2.53
CA GLU A 222 -2.17 10.18 2.30
C GLU A 222 -2.38 11.00 3.58
N PRO A 223 -3.03 10.46 4.64
CA PRO A 223 -3.22 11.20 5.89
C PRO A 223 -1.92 11.50 6.62
N LEU A 224 -0.87 10.70 6.41
CA LEU A 224 0.44 10.87 7.04
C LEU A 224 1.31 11.92 6.31
N ALA A 225 1.11 12.03 5.01
CA ALA A 225 1.95 12.87 4.15
C ALA A 225 1.56 14.35 4.15
N GLY A 226 0.31 14.68 4.49
CA GLY A 226 -0.17 16.06 4.56
C GLY A 226 0.17 16.88 3.29
N GLN A 227 0.94 17.92 3.45
CA GLN A 227 1.34 18.83 2.35
C GLN A 227 2.34 18.23 1.35
N LEU A 228 2.88 17.05 1.60
CA LEU A 228 3.80 16.37 0.67
C LEU A 228 3.07 15.72 -0.51
N THR A 229 1.75 15.63 -0.46
CA THR A 229 0.95 15.09 -1.55
C THR A 229 0.62 16.16 -2.58
N ARG A 230 0.52 15.72 -3.84
CA ARG A 230 0.02 16.55 -4.95
C ARG A 230 -1.19 15.84 -5.56
N THR A 231 -2.34 16.51 -5.51
CA THR A 231 -3.55 16.01 -6.16
C THR A 231 -3.69 16.62 -7.54
N THR A 232 -3.99 15.80 -8.53
CA THR A 232 -4.34 16.20 -9.89
C THR A 232 -5.73 15.66 -10.21
N TYR A 233 -6.46 16.39 -11.04
CA TYR A 233 -7.82 16.04 -11.43
C TYR A 233 -7.87 15.84 -12.94
N ALA A 234 -8.66 14.87 -13.37
CA ALA A 234 -8.85 14.54 -14.77
C ALA A 234 -10.32 14.21 -15.04
N GLU A 235 -10.72 14.39 -16.30
CA GLU A 235 -12.01 13.97 -16.83
C GLU A 235 -13.23 14.48 -16.03
N PRO A 236 -13.36 15.80 -15.78
CA PRO A 236 -14.55 16.33 -15.18
C PRO A 236 -15.74 16.08 -16.10
N HIS A 237 -16.80 15.53 -15.55
CA HIS A 237 -18.02 15.20 -16.29
C HIS A 237 -19.25 15.21 -15.38
N TRP A 238 -20.42 15.29 -16.00
CA TRP A 238 -21.69 15.14 -15.31
C TRP A 238 -21.98 13.67 -15.00
N SER A 239 -22.53 13.40 -13.85
CA SER A 239 -23.01 12.07 -13.46
C SER A 239 -24.50 12.14 -13.13
N GLY A 240 -25.36 11.79 -14.08
CA GLY A 240 -26.83 11.78 -13.90
C GLY A 240 -27.26 10.91 -12.72
N SER A 241 -26.59 9.77 -12.49
CA SER A 241 -26.88 8.89 -11.35
C SER A 241 -26.55 9.52 -9.99
N ARG A 242 -25.62 10.47 -9.93
CA ARG A 242 -25.25 11.21 -8.72
C ARG A 242 -25.92 12.59 -8.65
N GLY A 243 -26.48 13.06 -9.76
CA GLY A 243 -27.01 14.41 -9.87
C GLY A 243 -25.96 15.50 -9.60
N SER A 244 -24.72 15.26 -10.00
CA SER A 244 -23.60 16.18 -9.72
C SER A 244 -22.44 15.99 -10.69
N ALA A 245 -21.71 17.08 -10.93
CA ALA A 245 -20.44 17.02 -11.63
C ALA A 245 -19.38 16.34 -10.77
N VAL A 246 -18.66 15.40 -11.37
CA VAL A 246 -17.60 14.62 -10.73
C VAL A 246 -16.33 14.65 -11.57
N ALA A 247 -15.20 14.36 -10.96
CA ALA A 247 -13.93 14.18 -11.63
C ALA A 247 -13.14 13.05 -11.00
N THR A 248 -12.15 12.53 -11.72
CA THR A 248 -11.19 11.55 -11.19
C THR A 248 -10.02 12.28 -10.57
N ALA A 249 -9.77 12.06 -9.28
CA ALA A 249 -8.61 12.57 -8.56
C ALA A 249 -7.51 11.51 -8.49
N LYS A 250 -6.28 11.94 -8.78
CA LYS A 250 -5.06 11.17 -8.61
C LYS A 250 -4.17 11.85 -7.59
N VAL A 251 -3.77 11.13 -6.55
CA VAL A 251 -2.90 11.66 -5.50
C VAL A 251 -1.49 11.09 -5.67
N LEU A 252 -0.53 11.98 -5.78
CA LEU A 252 0.88 11.66 -5.95
C LEU A 252 1.66 11.99 -4.67
N LEU A 253 2.54 11.09 -4.25
CA LEU A 253 3.52 11.31 -3.19
C LEU A 253 4.91 11.01 -3.73
N TYR A 254 5.79 12.02 -3.77
CA TYR A 254 7.13 11.94 -4.37
C TYR A 254 7.16 11.36 -5.80
N GLY A 255 6.09 11.56 -6.57
CA GLY A 255 5.94 11.02 -7.92
C GLY A 255 5.29 9.64 -7.99
N LEU A 256 5.00 9.00 -6.87
CA LEU A 256 4.28 7.73 -6.80
C LEU A 256 2.77 7.96 -6.73
N PRO A 257 1.96 7.31 -7.55
CA PRO A 257 0.51 7.42 -7.53
C PRO A 257 -0.09 6.59 -6.38
N ILE A 258 -0.10 7.16 -5.18
CA ILE A 258 -0.64 6.48 -3.99
C ILE A 258 -2.16 6.26 -4.06
N ILE A 259 -2.86 7.10 -4.83
CA ILE A 259 -4.25 6.92 -5.21
C ILE A 259 -4.36 7.24 -6.71
N SER A 260 -4.94 6.31 -7.48
CA SER A 260 -5.03 6.44 -8.94
C SER A 260 -6.40 6.93 -9.40
N ASP A 261 -7.47 6.45 -8.76
CA ASP A 261 -8.84 6.60 -9.25
C ASP A 261 -9.82 6.90 -8.10
N ARG A 262 -9.82 8.14 -7.65
CA ARG A 262 -10.80 8.59 -6.66
C ARG A 262 -11.82 9.51 -7.32
N THR A 263 -13.08 9.13 -7.33
CA THR A 263 -14.16 10.04 -7.75
C THR A 263 -14.35 11.13 -6.70
N VAL A 264 -14.29 12.38 -7.12
CA VAL A 264 -14.49 13.57 -6.28
C VAL A 264 -15.59 14.46 -6.82
N GLN A 265 -16.25 15.21 -5.94
CA GLN A 265 -17.25 16.21 -6.29
C GLN A 265 -16.55 17.41 -6.94
N TRP A 266 -16.81 17.63 -8.24
CA TRP A 266 -16.15 18.69 -9.00
C TRP A 266 -16.57 20.09 -8.54
N GLY A 267 -17.81 20.24 -8.08
CA GLY A 267 -18.32 21.52 -7.55
C GLY A 267 -17.53 22.10 -6.36
N ARG A 268 -16.77 21.26 -5.63
CA ARG A 268 -15.89 21.74 -4.55
C ARG A 268 -14.54 22.26 -5.06
N ILE A 269 -14.19 21.92 -6.29
CA ILE A 269 -12.87 22.18 -6.89
C ILE A 269 -12.99 23.30 -7.92
N ASN A 270 -13.94 23.17 -8.83
CA ASN A 270 -14.26 24.17 -9.85
C ASN A 270 -15.80 24.38 -9.91
N PRO A 271 -16.33 25.27 -9.05
CA PRO A 271 -17.77 25.51 -8.99
C PRO A 271 -18.38 26.04 -10.28
N MET A 272 -17.62 26.84 -11.03
CA MET A 272 -18.10 27.45 -12.29
C MET A 272 -18.34 26.39 -13.35
N GLU A 273 -17.40 25.53 -13.59
CA GLU A 273 -17.52 24.45 -14.57
C GLU A 273 -18.55 23.40 -14.12
N ALA A 274 -18.61 23.11 -12.82
CA ALA A 274 -19.61 22.20 -12.28
C ALA A 274 -21.04 22.74 -12.44
N ARG A 275 -21.23 24.08 -12.35
CA ARG A 275 -22.51 24.75 -12.65
C ARG A 275 -22.85 24.63 -14.13
N ASP A 276 -21.88 24.79 -15.01
CA ASP A 276 -22.11 24.63 -16.45
C ASP A 276 -22.56 23.21 -16.81
N PHE A 277 -21.92 22.19 -16.25
CA PHE A 277 -22.35 20.80 -16.37
C PHE A 277 -23.78 20.58 -15.84
N LEU A 278 -24.13 21.15 -14.68
CA LEU A 278 -25.46 21.04 -14.11
C LEU A 278 -26.49 21.63 -15.06
N ILE A 279 -26.26 22.85 -15.59
CA ILE A 279 -27.23 23.49 -16.48
C ILE A 279 -27.33 22.71 -17.78
N ARG A 280 -26.24 22.45 -18.49
CA ARG A 280 -26.27 21.80 -19.80
C ARG A 280 -26.83 20.38 -19.72
N GLN A 281 -26.17 19.54 -18.90
CA GLN A 281 -26.48 18.10 -18.89
C GLN A 281 -27.61 17.76 -17.91
N GLY A 282 -27.61 18.37 -16.75
CA GLY A 282 -28.66 18.11 -15.74
C GLY A 282 -30.01 18.73 -16.09
N LEU A 283 -30.05 20.03 -16.39
CA LEU A 283 -31.31 20.75 -16.55
C LEU A 283 -31.79 20.78 -18.00
N VAL A 284 -30.94 21.11 -18.98
CA VAL A 284 -31.32 21.21 -20.40
C VAL A 284 -31.49 19.81 -21.01
N GLU A 285 -30.48 18.95 -20.94
CA GLU A 285 -30.54 17.57 -21.45
C GLU A 285 -31.41 16.66 -20.56
N GLY A 286 -31.63 17.07 -19.30
CA GLY A 286 -32.45 16.34 -18.33
C GLY A 286 -31.86 15.03 -17.84
N ASP A 287 -30.53 14.87 -17.89
CA ASP A 287 -29.83 13.70 -17.34
C ASP A 287 -29.74 13.78 -15.82
N VAL A 288 -30.89 13.76 -15.14
CA VAL A 288 -30.99 13.70 -13.67
C VAL A 288 -31.93 12.57 -13.29
N GLN A 289 -31.44 11.65 -12.45
CA GLN A 289 -32.35 10.70 -11.82
C GLN A 289 -33.14 11.42 -10.73
N GLN A 290 -34.46 11.55 -10.95
CA GLN A 290 -35.37 12.10 -9.93
C GLN A 290 -35.27 11.28 -8.63
N ARG A 291 -34.90 11.95 -7.56
CA ARG A 291 -34.76 11.29 -6.24
C ARG A 291 -35.68 11.88 -5.18
N PHE A 292 -36.17 13.08 -5.43
CA PHE A 292 -36.92 13.83 -4.45
C PHE A 292 -38.17 14.46 -5.11
N SER A 293 -39.24 14.66 -4.33
CA SER A 293 -40.48 15.26 -4.81
C SER A 293 -40.33 16.69 -5.34
N TYR A 294 -39.27 17.40 -4.92
CA TYR A 294 -39.00 18.74 -5.44
C TYR A 294 -38.34 18.73 -6.83
N ASP A 295 -37.92 17.57 -7.32
CA ASP A 295 -37.37 17.40 -8.68
C ASP A 295 -38.48 17.27 -9.74
N ASP A 296 -39.78 17.22 -9.33
CA ASP A 296 -40.92 17.07 -10.21
C ASP A 296 -41.06 18.21 -11.24
N PHE A 297 -40.47 19.40 -10.94
CA PHE A 297 -40.47 20.51 -11.88
C PHE A 297 -39.72 20.19 -13.19
N LEU A 298 -38.67 19.34 -13.12
CA LEU A 298 -37.88 18.93 -14.28
C LEU A 298 -38.74 18.10 -15.24
N ALA A 299 -39.57 17.18 -14.71
CA ALA A 299 -40.50 16.41 -15.51
C ALA A 299 -41.55 17.30 -16.17
N ARG A 300 -42.17 18.22 -15.38
CA ARG A 300 -43.18 19.18 -15.91
C ARG A 300 -42.61 20.11 -16.98
N ASN A 301 -41.36 20.60 -16.78
CA ASN A 301 -40.74 21.46 -17.79
C ASN A 301 -40.53 20.71 -19.09
N ARG A 302 -40.16 19.44 -19.03
CA ARG A 302 -39.98 18.58 -20.21
C ARG A 302 -41.31 18.33 -20.91
N ASP A 303 -42.37 18.00 -20.17
CA ASP A 303 -43.69 17.80 -20.72
C ASP A 303 -44.18 19.06 -21.48
N ILE A 304 -43.94 20.26 -20.91
CA ILE A 304 -44.30 21.55 -21.55
C ILE A 304 -43.48 21.77 -22.83
N LEU A 305 -42.18 21.44 -22.83
CA LEU A 305 -41.35 21.58 -24.02
C LEU A 305 -41.75 20.60 -25.13
N ASP A 306 -42.11 19.37 -24.78
CA ASP A 306 -42.55 18.36 -25.71
C ASP A 306 -43.91 18.74 -26.32
N GLU A 307 -44.88 19.24 -25.51
CA GLU A 307 -46.14 19.78 -25.99
C GLU A 307 -45.94 20.97 -26.95
N ALA A 308 -45.04 21.90 -26.60
CA ALA A 308 -44.72 23.05 -27.45
C ALA A 308 -44.08 22.63 -28.79
N ALA A 309 -43.21 21.62 -28.76
CA ALA A 309 -42.60 21.08 -29.97
C ALA A 309 -43.62 20.36 -30.87
N GLU A 310 -44.59 19.62 -30.29
CA GLU A 310 -45.66 18.99 -31.03
C GLU A 310 -46.57 20.03 -31.71
N ASP A 311 -46.96 21.08 -30.99
CA ASP A 311 -47.81 22.15 -31.53
C ASP A 311 -47.09 22.96 -32.63
N ALA A 312 -45.79 23.24 -32.46
CA ALA A 312 -45.00 23.87 -33.53
C ALA A 312 -44.93 22.99 -34.80
N SER A 313 -44.85 21.67 -34.63
CA SER A 313 -44.84 20.73 -35.76
C SER A 313 -46.18 20.67 -36.49
N ARG A 314 -47.29 20.78 -35.76
CA ARG A 314 -48.66 20.79 -36.32
C ARG A 314 -48.98 22.09 -37.06
N THR A 315 -48.51 23.22 -36.55
CA THR A 315 -48.81 24.53 -37.13
C THR A 315 -47.85 24.98 -38.23
N ARG A 316 -46.81 24.19 -38.54
CA ARG A 316 -45.72 24.54 -39.49
C ARG A 316 -45.06 25.88 -39.23
N GLN A 317 -45.13 26.40 -38.03
CA GLN A 317 -44.43 27.62 -37.64
C GLN A 317 -43.05 27.26 -37.09
N VAL A 318 -42.01 27.43 -37.89
CA VAL A 318 -40.62 27.13 -37.57
C VAL A 318 -40.01 28.16 -36.60
N SER A 319 -40.73 29.21 -36.22
CA SER A 319 -40.17 30.43 -35.63
C SER A 319 -40.18 30.51 -34.09
N GLN A 320 -40.58 29.46 -33.36
CA GLN A 320 -40.64 29.51 -31.88
C GLN A 320 -40.29 28.21 -31.16
N SER A 321 -39.37 27.44 -31.70
CA SER A 321 -38.78 26.37 -30.89
C SER A 321 -37.76 26.96 -29.93
N VAL A 322 -37.96 26.77 -28.65
CA VAL A 322 -36.96 27.09 -27.60
C VAL A 322 -35.71 26.25 -27.86
N SER A 323 -34.58 26.87 -28.07
CA SER A 323 -33.32 26.16 -28.28
C SER A 323 -32.69 25.77 -26.93
N ASP A 324 -31.78 24.81 -26.95
CA ASP A 324 -31.01 24.42 -25.76
C ASP A 324 -30.23 25.62 -25.21
N GLU A 325 -29.80 26.56 -26.05
CA GLU A 325 -29.09 27.76 -25.64
C GLU A 325 -30.02 28.76 -24.94
N ASP A 326 -31.26 28.89 -25.39
CA ASP A 326 -32.27 29.72 -24.71
C ASP A 326 -32.61 29.15 -23.31
N LEU A 327 -32.65 27.83 -23.19
CA LEU A 327 -32.82 27.15 -21.89
C LEU A 327 -31.59 27.33 -21.00
N TYR A 328 -30.40 27.23 -21.57
CA TYR A 328 -29.16 27.46 -20.84
C TYR A 328 -29.11 28.88 -20.27
N ASP A 329 -29.38 29.89 -21.09
CA ASP A 329 -29.40 31.31 -20.68
C ASP A 329 -30.45 31.57 -19.59
N PHE A 330 -31.62 30.93 -19.69
CA PHE A 330 -32.66 31.01 -18.66
C PHE A 330 -32.17 30.46 -17.31
N TYR A 331 -31.53 29.30 -17.30
CA TYR A 331 -31.03 28.70 -16.05
C TYR A 331 -29.74 29.36 -15.53
N GLN A 332 -29.05 30.13 -16.37
CA GLN A 332 -27.85 30.85 -15.96
C GLN A 332 -28.17 32.17 -15.23
N SER A 333 -29.31 32.79 -15.53
CA SER A 333 -29.78 34.05 -14.93
C SER A 333 -30.14 33.86 -13.45
#